data_da98313bbb0cf7c224aab2dc61750f6f
#
_entry.id   da98313bbb0cf7c224aab2dc61750f6f
#
_cell.length_a   1.000
_cell.length_b   1.000
_cell.length_c   1.000
_cell.angle_alpha   90.00
_cell.angle_beta   90.00
_cell.angle_gamma   90.00
#
_symmetry.space_group_name_H-M   'P 1'
#
loop_
_entity.id
_entity.type
_entity.pdbx_description
1 polymer ?
#
loop_
_entity_poly.entity_id
_entity_poly.type
_entity_poly.pdbx_seq_one_letter_code
_entity_poly.pdbx_strand_id
1 'polypeptide(L)'
;MSALRSHVRLGSKAPLSEQELRQIDAYWRAANYLTACQLYLLDNPLLERPLVRSDIKQTVVGHWGTCPGQNFIYTHLDRVIKRDNLDMIYLSGPGHGGNAMVAQDWLDGSYTEVYPNITRDKEGMQKLFKRFSFPGGIPSHVAPETPGSIHEGGELGYSLAHAFGAVADNPNLIAACVVGDGEAETGPLATSWHGNKFVNPITDGAVLPILHLNGFK
;
A
#
# COMPACT_ATOMS: atom_id res chain seq x y z
N MET A 1 35.87 15.47 -24.05
CA MET A 1 34.47 15.06 -24.11
C MET A 1 33.78 15.57 -22.84
N SER A 2 33.15 16.73 -22.95
CA SER A 2 32.46 17.40 -21.84
C SER A 2 31.03 16.93 -21.81
N ALA A 3 30.65 16.20 -20.74
CA ALA A 3 29.29 15.73 -20.53
C ALA A 3 28.38 16.93 -20.19
N LEU A 4 27.40 17.17 -21.03
CA LEU A 4 26.31 18.10 -20.79
C LEU A 4 25.56 17.67 -19.50
N ARG A 5 25.85 18.35 -18.41
CA ARG A 5 24.93 18.40 -17.27
C ARG A 5 23.84 19.42 -17.61
N SER A 6 22.72 18.94 -18.13
CA SER A 6 21.50 19.73 -18.18
C SER A 6 21.00 19.92 -16.76
N HIS A 7 21.34 21.03 -16.12
CA HIS A 7 20.67 21.50 -14.94
C HIS A 7 19.23 21.89 -15.30
N VAL A 8 18.30 21.00 -15.15
CA VAL A 8 16.89 21.39 -15.04
C VAL A 8 16.82 22.27 -13.79
N ARG A 9 16.74 23.58 -13.95
CA ARG A 9 16.35 24.50 -12.89
C ARG A 9 14.89 24.24 -12.60
N LEU A 10 14.62 23.36 -11.64
CA LEU A 10 13.32 23.31 -10.98
C LEU A 10 13.10 24.72 -10.39
N GLY A 11 11.98 25.33 -10.77
CA GLY A 11 11.61 26.66 -10.29
C GLY A 11 11.65 26.72 -8.76
N SER A 12 11.94 27.88 -8.21
CA SER A 12 12.25 28.16 -6.81
C SER A 12 11.09 27.97 -5.82
N LYS A 13 10.01 27.26 -6.18
CA LYS A 13 8.95 26.86 -5.25
C LYS A 13 9.06 25.38 -4.97
N ALA A 14 9.13 25.03 -3.70
CA ALA A 14 8.97 23.64 -3.26
C ALA A 14 7.66 23.06 -3.84
N PRO A 15 7.65 21.82 -4.31
CA PRO A 15 6.47 21.21 -4.94
C PRO A 15 5.29 21.03 -3.97
N LEU A 16 5.55 21.10 -2.69
CA LEU A 16 4.57 21.03 -1.61
C LEU A 16 4.74 22.23 -0.68
N SER A 17 3.64 22.72 -0.13
CA SER A 17 3.68 23.63 0.99
C SER A 17 4.20 22.93 2.25
N GLU A 18 4.74 23.69 3.20
CA GLU A 18 5.15 23.12 4.49
C GLU A 18 3.98 22.49 5.26
N GLN A 19 2.77 23.00 5.07
CA GLN A 19 1.58 22.41 5.68
C GLN A 19 1.25 21.05 5.10
N GLU A 20 1.25 20.92 3.77
CA GLU A 20 1.04 19.63 3.09
C GLU A 20 2.12 18.62 3.48
N LEU A 21 3.37 19.05 3.54
CA LEU A 21 4.48 18.20 3.94
C LEU A 21 4.28 17.65 5.38
N ARG A 22 3.85 18.51 6.32
CA ARG A 22 3.53 18.06 7.68
C ARG A 22 2.35 17.10 7.72
N GLN A 23 1.33 17.32 6.91
CA GLN A 23 0.16 16.43 6.83
C GLN A 23 0.54 15.05 6.25
N ILE A 24 1.34 15.03 5.18
CA ILE A 24 1.85 13.80 4.58
C ILE A 24 2.71 13.02 5.57
N ASP A 25 3.63 13.69 6.28
CA ASP A 25 4.47 13.06 7.30
C ASP A 25 3.62 12.47 8.43
N ALA A 26 2.64 13.23 8.93
CA ALA A 26 1.75 12.77 9.99
C ALA A 26 0.93 11.54 9.57
N TYR A 27 0.38 11.54 8.37
CA TYR A 27 -0.38 10.42 7.83
C TYR A 27 0.49 9.18 7.62
N TRP A 28 1.65 9.34 7.00
CA TRP A 28 2.61 8.25 6.80
C TRP A 28 3.08 7.64 8.13
N ARG A 29 3.32 8.46 9.15
CA ARG A 29 3.70 7.98 10.49
C ARG A 29 2.57 7.23 11.16
N ALA A 30 1.32 7.70 11.03
CA ALA A 30 0.14 7.00 11.54
C ALA A 30 -0.03 5.63 10.86
N ALA A 31 0.11 5.58 9.52
CA ALA A 31 0.06 4.33 8.77
C ALA A 31 1.15 3.35 9.22
N ASN A 32 2.38 3.81 9.40
CA ASN A 32 3.48 2.98 9.92
C ASN A 32 3.23 2.48 11.35
N TYR A 33 2.65 3.32 12.20
CA TYR A 33 2.27 2.92 13.56
C TYR A 33 1.26 1.78 13.54
N LEU A 34 0.16 1.96 12.80
CA LEU A 34 -0.86 0.92 12.65
C LEU A 34 -0.29 -0.37 12.05
N THR A 35 0.55 -0.25 11.04
CA THR A 35 1.21 -1.37 10.40
C THR A 35 2.08 -2.16 11.36
N ALA A 36 2.91 -1.49 12.16
CA ALA A 36 3.74 -2.14 13.17
C ALA A 36 2.91 -2.77 14.30
N CYS A 37 1.89 -2.05 14.76
CA CYS A 37 1.05 -2.54 15.85
C CYS A 37 0.22 -3.77 15.45
N GLN A 38 -0.21 -3.89 14.20
CA GLN A 38 -0.83 -5.12 13.70
C GLN A 38 0.08 -6.34 13.87
N LEU A 39 1.39 -6.17 13.73
CA LEU A 39 2.35 -7.26 13.93
C LEU A 39 2.54 -7.62 15.40
N TYR A 40 2.60 -6.63 16.27
CA TYR A 40 3.17 -6.81 17.61
C TYR A 40 2.17 -6.68 18.76
N LEU A 41 1.11 -5.86 18.64
CA LEU A 41 0.25 -5.53 19.78
C LEU A 41 -1.03 -6.36 19.84
N LEU A 42 -1.38 -6.76 21.08
CA LEU A 42 -2.67 -7.34 21.46
C LEU A 42 -3.55 -6.34 22.18
N ASP A 43 -2.95 -5.45 22.97
CA ASP A 43 -3.64 -4.49 23.82
C ASP A 43 -2.90 -3.15 23.88
N ASN A 44 -3.51 -2.15 24.54
CA ASN A 44 -2.94 -0.82 24.73
C ASN A 44 -2.59 -0.11 23.38
N PRO A 45 -3.54 -0.03 22.45
CA PRO A 45 -3.27 0.42 21.06
C PRO A 45 -2.84 1.89 20.96
N LEU A 46 -3.08 2.70 21.98
CA LEU A 46 -2.69 4.12 22.05
C LEU A 46 -1.52 4.38 23.01
N LEU A 47 -0.90 3.32 23.56
CA LEU A 47 0.22 3.41 24.51
C LEU A 47 -0.09 4.33 25.71
N GLU A 48 -1.31 4.29 26.22
CA GLU A 48 -1.76 5.13 27.34
C GLU A 48 -1.07 4.78 28.66
N ARG A 49 -0.45 3.61 28.73
CA ARG A 49 0.40 3.14 29.82
C ARG A 49 1.64 2.48 29.25
N PRO A 50 2.71 2.31 30.05
CA PRO A 50 3.86 1.52 29.63
C PRO A 50 3.45 0.11 29.19
N LEU A 51 4.10 -0.41 28.14
CA LEU A 51 3.88 -1.75 27.65
C LEU A 51 4.28 -2.81 28.67
N VAL A 52 3.44 -3.83 28.80
CA VAL A 52 3.74 -5.03 29.56
C VAL A 52 3.72 -6.26 28.64
N ARG A 53 4.28 -7.37 29.09
CA ARG A 53 4.41 -8.58 28.26
C ARG A 53 3.10 -9.07 27.66
N SER A 54 1.99 -8.93 28.39
CA SER A 54 0.66 -9.34 27.93
C SER A 54 0.09 -8.47 26.82
N ASP A 55 0.64 -7.27 26.58
CA ASP A 55 0.22 -6.42 25.47
C ASP A 55 0.83 -6.86 24.14
N ILE A 56 1.81 -7.72 24.16
CA ILE A 56 2.60 -8.13 23.00
C ILE A 56 2.16 -9.52 22.54
N LYS A 57 2.00 -9.71 21.24
CA LYS A 57 1.74 -11.03 20.62
C LYS A 57 2.86 -12.00 20.95
N GLN A 58 2.49 -13.22 21.30
CA GLN A 58 3.48 -14.29 21.58
C GLN A 58 4.10 -14.81 20.28
N THR A 59 3.29 -14.88 19.23
CA THR A 59 3.74 -15.28 17.88
C THR A 59 3.54 -14.09 16.96
N VAL A 60 4.62 -13.65 16.33
CA VAL A 60 4.61 -12.58 15.34
C VAL A 60 4.62 -13.21 13.96
N VAL A 61 3.57 -12.96 13.18
CA VAL A 61 3.43 -13.42 11.80
C VAL A 61 3.10 -12.22 10.92
N GLY A 62 3.89 -12.02 9.88
CA GLY A 62 3.78 -10.90 8.95
C GLY A 62 5.14 -10.25 8.72
N HIS A 63 5.17 -9.17 7.95
CA HIS A 63 6.40 -8.53 7.51
C HIS A 63 6.37 -7.03 7.78
N TRP A 64 7.56 -6.46 7.98
CA TRP A 64 7.74 -5.02 8.17
C TRP A 64 8.54 -4.37 7.02
N GLY A 65 9.51 -5.06 6.45
CA GLY A 65 10.55 -4.49 5.58
C GLY A 65 10.04 -3.67 4.39
N THR A 66 8.99 -4.13 3.72
CA THR A 66 8.38 -3.41 2.59
C THR A 66 7.37 -2.34 3.02
N CYS A 67 6.82 -2.44 4.23
CA CYS A 67 5.65 -1.65 4.64
C CYS A 67 5.88 -0.13 4.69
N PRO A 68 7.00 0.39 5.24
CA PRO A 68 7.22 1.84 5.26
C PRO A 68 7.26 2.46 3.87
N GLY A 69 7.83 1.77 2.89
CA GLY A 69 7.86 2.21 1.50
C GLY A 69 6.48 2.13 0.84
N GLN A 70 5.73 1.06 1.06
CA GLN A 70 4.35 0.95 0.57
C GLN A 70 3.46 2.04 1.18
N ASN A 71 3.55 2.29 2.47
CA ASN A 71 2.84 3.38 3.13
C ASN A 71 3.22 4.75 2.55
N PHE A 72 4.49 4.95 2.21
CA PHE A 72 4.94 6.19 1.56
C PHE A 72 4.33 6.36 0.16
N ILE A 73 4.36 5.31 -0.65
CA ILE A 73 3.77 5.32 -2.00
C ILE A 73 2.28 5.61 -1.90
N TYR A 74 1.55 4.88 -1.06
CA TYR A 74 0.10 5.04 -0.90
C TYR A 74 -0.26 6.47 -0.48
N THR A 75 0.42 7.02 0.53
CA THR A 75 0.17 8.39 1.02
C THR A 75 0.32 9.43 -0.09
N HIS A 76 1.31 9.26 -0.99
CA HIS A 76 1.50 10.17 -2.12
C HIS A 76 0.47 9.97 -3.22
N LEU A 77 0.04 8.73 -3.48
CA LEU A 77 -1.02 8.44 -4.43
C LEU A 77 -2.36 9.00 -3.94
N ASP A 78 -2.71 8.80 -2.67
CA ASP A 78 -3.93 9.36 -2.06
C ASP A 78 -3.99 10.88 -2.20
N ARG A 79 -2.87 11.57 -1.99
CA ARG A 79 -2.79 13.01 -2.23
C ARG A 79 -3.12 13.39 -3.68
N VAL A 80 -2.60 12.64 -4.64
CA VAL A 80 -2.82 12.91 -6.07
C VAL A 80 -4.26 12.56 -6.45
N ILE A 81 -4.78 11.43 -5.97
CA ILE A 81 -6.17 11.01 -6.17
C ILE A 81 -7.13 12.11 -5.73
N LYS A 82 -6.96 12.62 -4.51
CA LYS A 82 -7.81 13.68 -3.95
C LYS A 82 -7.67 15.02 -4.66
N ARG A 83 -6.45 15.39 -5.05
CA ARG A 83 -6.19 16.64 -5.77
C ARG A 83 -6.85 16.67 -7.15
N ASP A 84 -6.74 15.57 -7.88
CA ASP A 84 -7.12 15.48 -9.29
C ASP A 84 -8.43 14.71 -9.51
N ASN A 85 -9.08 14.23 -8.43
CA ASN A 85 -10.31 13.43 -8.44
C ASN A 85 -10.20 12.21 -9.38
N LEU A 86 -9.16 11.40 -9.15
CA LEU A 86 -8.85 10.25 -10.01
C LEU A 86 -9.55 8.97 -9.54
N ASP A 87 -10.00 8.17 -10.49
CA ASP A 87 -10.38 6.79 -10.24
C ASP A 87 -9.11 5.93 -10.26
N MET A 88 -8.68 5.45 -9.10
CA MET A 88 -7.45 4.68 -8.98
C MET A 88 -7.63 3.50 -8.05
N ILE A 89 -7.06 2.35 -8.43
CA ILE A 89 -6.88 1.20 -7.56
C ILE A 89 -5.41 0.99 -7.25
N TYR A 90 -5.13 0.42 -6.09
CA TYR A 90 -3.77 0.15 -5.62
C TYR A 90 -3.53 -1.36 -5.56
N LEU A 91 -2.51 -1.84 -6.27
CA LEU A 91 -2.07 -3.23 -6.23
C LEU A 91 -0.70 -3.32 -5.55
N SER A 92 -0.62 -4.13 -4.52
CA SER A 92 0.63 -4.37 -3.80
C SER A 92 1.25 -5.69 -4.26
N GLY A 93 2.21 -5.62 -5.17
CA GLY A 93 2.98 -6.76 -5.65
C GLY A 93 3.82 -7.42 -4.55
N PRO A 94 4.55 -6.67 -3.70
CA PRO A 94 5.16 -7.25 -2.51
C PRO A 94 4.08 -7.56 -1.45
N GLY A 95 3.25 -8.54 -1.75
CA GLY A 95 2.03 -8.89 -1.02
C GLY A 95 2.23 -9.28 0.43
N HIS A 96 3.45 -9.65 0.82
CA HIS A 96 3.80 -9.85 2.23
C HIS A 96 3.66 -8.57 3.09
N GLY A 97 3.49 -7.40 2.48
CA GLY A 97 3.18 -6.13 3.14
C GLY A 97 1.68 -5.87 3.37
N GLY A 98 0.84 -6.90 3.45
CA GLY A 98 -0.61 -6.76 3.59
C GLY A 98 -1.08 -5.90 4.76
N ASN A 99 -0.33 -5.89 5.86
CA ASN A 99 -0.60 -5.02 7.00
C ASN A 99 -0.46 -3.52 6.69
N ALA A 100 0.35 -3.13 5.71
CA ALA A 100 0.40 -1.75 5.24
C ALA A 100 -0.91 -1.36 4.54
N MET A 101 -1.42 -2.21 3.66
CA MET A 101 -2.68 -1.96 2.97
C MET A 101 -3.86 -1.87 3.96
N VAL A 102 -3.97 -2.83 4.88
CA VAL A 102 -5.01 -2.81 5.94
C VAL A 102 -4.91 -1.54 6.80
N ALA A 103 -3.71 -1.06 7.09
CA ALA A 103 -3.52 0.19 7.84
C ALA A 103 -4.04 1.41 7.08
N GLN A 104 -3.82 1.47 5.77
CA GLN A 104 -4.29 2.54 4.90
C GLN A 104 -5.83 2.54 4.82
N ASP A 105 -6.43 1.38 4.54
CA ASP A 105 -7.88 1.24 4.42
C ASP A 105 -8.60 1.55 5.74
N TRP A 106 -7.97 1.26 6.88
CA TRP A 106 -8.52 1.66 8.16
C TRP A 106 -8.42 3.18 8.39
N LEU A 107 -7.32 3.81 7.96
CA LEU A 107 -7.13 5.27 8.09
C LEU A 107 -8.07 6.05 7.18
N ASP A 108 -8.28 5.64 5.96
CA ASP A 108 -9.19 6.32 5.03
C ASP A 108 -10.68 6.00 5.30
N GLY A 109 -10.95 4.88 5.97
CA GLY A 109 -12.29 4.47 6.40
C GLY A 109 -12.91 3.36 5.58
N SER A 110 -12.36 2.99 4.44
CA SER A 110 -12.88 1.93 3.56
C SER A 110 -12.96 0.58 4.28
N TYR A 111 -12.01 0.29 5.16
CA TYR A 111 -12.05 -0.93 5.97
C TYR A 111 -13.30 -1.02 6.85
N THR A 112 -13.68 0.09 7.49
CA THR A 112 -14.84 0.16 8.38
C THR A 112 -16.16 0.12 7.59
N GLU A 113 -16.18 0.61 6.36
CA GLU A 113 -17.37 0.51 5.50
C GLU A 113 -17.73 -0.94 5.19
N VAL A 114 -16.75 -1.80 4.96
CA VAL A 114 -16.93 -3.22 4.68
C VAL A 114 -17.07 -4.04 5.97
N TYR A 115 -16.29 -3.69 7.00
CA TYR A 115 -16.26 -4.38 8.30
C TYR A 115 -16.66 -3.44 9.44
N PRO A 116 -17.95 -3.11 9.59
CA PRO A 116 -18.42 -2.06 10.51
C PRO A 116 -18.19 -2.36 12.00
N ASN A 117 -17.86 -3.58 12.35
CA ASN A 117 -17.46 -3.98 13.71
C ASN A 117 -15.99 -3.61 14.05
N ILE A 118 -15.21 -3.16 13.06
CA ILE A 118 -13.86 -2.61 13.23
C ILE A 118 -13.94 -1.10 13.01
N THR A 119 -14.35 -0.42 14.06
CA THR A 119 -14.62 1.02 14.06
C THR A 119 -13.35 1.88 13.99
N ARG A 120 -13.48 3.14 13.56
CA ARG A 120 -12.33 4.09 13.50
C ARG A 120 -12.13 4.79 14.85
N ASP A 121 -11.92 4.00 15.89
CA ASP A 121 -11.66 4.43 17.26
C ASP A 121 -10.67 3.47 17.95
N LYS A 122 -10.41 3.70 19.23
CA LYS A 122 -9.50 2.87 20.03
C LYS A 122 -9.93 1.41 20.08
N GLU A 123 -11.23 1.14 20.20
CA GLU A 123 -11.76 -0.22 20.27
C GLU A 123 -11.59 -0.96 18.94
N GLY A 124 -11.93 -0.30 17.82
CA GLY A 124 -11.72 -0.85 16.49
C GLY A 124 -10.25 -1.06 16.15
N MET A 125 -9.38 -0.12 16.55
CA MET A 125 -7.93 -0.27 16.40
C MET A 125 -7.41 -1.49 17.18
N GLN A 126 -7.88 -1.72 18.38
CA GLN A 126 -7.52 -2.89 19.18
C GLN A 126 -8.01 -4.19 18.53
N LYS A 127 -9.22 -4.19 17.99
CA LYS A 127 -9.75 -5.34 17.23
C LYS A 127 -8.91 -5.62 15.98
N LEU A 128 -8.54 -4.57 15.25
CA LEU A 128 -7.68 -4.67 14.07
C LEU A 128 -6.36 -5.36 14.41
N PHE A 129 -5.67 -4.90 15.46
CA PHE A 129 -4.39 -5.46 15.88
C PHE A 129 -4.53 -6.93 16.30
N LYS A 130 -5.54 -7.25 17.11
CA LYS A 130 -5.79 -8.63 17.57
C LYS A 130 -6.06 -9.59 16.42
N ARG A 131 -6.79 -9.14 15.40
CA ARG A 131 -7.23 -10.01 14.31
C ARG A 131 -6.19 -10.21 13.21
N PHE A 132 -5.20 -9.32 13.11
CA PHE A 132 -4.17 -9.44 12.08
C PHE A 132 -3.35 -10.72 12.26
N SER A 133 -3.26 -11.50 11.19
CA SER A 133 -2.53 -12.76 11.12
C SER A 133 -2.94 -13.79 12.19
N PHE A 134 -4.24 -13.81 12.50
CA PHE A 134 -4.85 -14.75 13.44
C PHE A 134 -5.86 -15.64 12.71
N PRO A 135 -6.01 -16.94 13.06
CA PRO A 135 -6.98 -17.81 12.40
C PRO A 135 -8.40 -17.23 12.37
N GLY A 136 -9.01 -17.14 11.19
CA GLY A 136 -10.31 -16.49 10.98
C GLY A 136 -10.29 -14.97 11.10
N GLY A 137 -9.11 -14.36 11.15
CA GLY A 137 -8.90 -12.93 11.22
C GLY A 137 -8.49 -12.31 9.87
N ILE A 138 -7.58 -11.35 9.94
CA ILE A 138 -7.06 -10.61 8.79
C ILE A 138 -5.86 -11.37 8.22
N PRO A 139 -5.79 -11.63 6.90
CA PRO A 139 -4.65 -12.27 6.28
C PRO A 139 -3.34 -11.49 6.49
N SER A 140 -2.21 -12.19 6.65
CA SER A 140 -0.89 -11.56 6.77
C SER A 140 -0.37 -10.98 5.46
N HIS A 141 -0.86 -11.49 4.34
CA HIS A 141 -0.54 -11.05 2.98
C HIS A 141 -1.73 -10.28 2.41
N VAL A 142 -1.47 -9.52 1.37
CA VAL A 142 -2.53 -8.88 0.58
C VAL A 142 -3.50 -9.95 0.07
N ALA A 143 -4.78 -9.70 0.24
CA ALA A 143 -5.83 -10.62 -0.16
C ALA A 143 -7.10 -9.84 -0.57
N PRO A 144 -7.96 -10.44 -1.41
CA PRO A 144 -9.20 -9.78 -1.86
C PRO A 144 -10.19 -9.45 -0.74
N GLU A 145 -10.05 -10.03 0.44
CA GLU A 145 -10.82 -9.68 1.65
C GLU A 145 -10.48 -8.29 2.19
N THR A 146 -9.33 -7.74 1.83
CA THR A 146 -8.98 -6.35 2.14
C THR A 146 -9.71 -5.43 1.16
N PRO A 147 -10.49 -4.45 1.64
CA PRO A 147 -11.27 -3.57 0.77
C PRO A 147 -10.43 -2.94 -0.34
N GLY A 148 -10.95 -2.93 -1.56
CA GLY A 148 -10.25 -2.37 -2.72
C GLY A 148 -9.12 -3.24 -3.30
N SER A 149 -8.72 -4.32 -2.63
CA SER A 149 -7.74 -5.26 -3.17
C SER A 149 -8.37 -6.22 -4.17
N ILE A 150 -7.75 -6.35 -5.33
CA ILE A 150 -8.09 -7.34 -6.35
C ILE A 150 -6.98 -8.38 -6.52
N HIS A 151 -5.91 -8.26 -5.74
CA HIS A 151 -4.69 -9.05 -5.86
C HIS A 151 -4.50 -9.93 -4.63
N GLU A 152 -4.16 -11.18 -4.84
CA GLU A 152 -3.67 -12.10 -3.83
C GLU A 152 -2.14 -12.07 -3.87
N GLY A 153 -1.52 -11.71 -2.75
CA GLY A 153 -0.10 -11.38 -2.68
C GLY A 153 0.81 -12.53 -2.24
N GLY A 154 0.29 -13.75 -2.12
CA GLY A 154 1.08 -14.92 -1.71
C GLY A 154 2.06 -15.40 -2.77
N GLU A 155 1.73 -15.24 -4.04
CA GLU A 155 2.58 -15.59 -5.16
C GLU A 155 3.12 -14.33 -5.86
N LEU A 156 4.43 -14.26 -6.03
CA LEU A 156 5.08 -13.11 -6.68
C LEU A 156 5.05 -13.22 -8.20
N GLY A 157 4.94 -12.08 -8.88
CA GLY A 157 5.05 -11.94 -10.32
C GLY A 157 3.75 -11.70 -11.08
N TYR A 158 2.60 -11.73 -10.41
CA TYR A 158 1.30 -11.60 -11.07
C TYR A 158 0.65 -10.22 -10.95
N SER A 159 1.17 -9.35 -10.09
CA SER A 159 0.57 -8.04 -9.81
C SER A 159 0.38 -7.18 -11.06
N LEU A 160 1.39 -7.14 -11.91
CA LEU A 160 1.34 -6.33 -13.14
C LEU A 160 0.34 -6.89 -14.17
N ALA A 161 0.20 -8.23 -14.27
CA ALA A 161 -0.81 -8.85 -15.12
C ALA A 161 -2.23 -8.52 -14.61
N HIS A 162 -2.45 -8.55 -13.29
CA HIS A 162 -3.71 -8.15 -12.67
C HIS A 162 -4.01 -6.67 -12.93
N ALA A 163 -3.01 -5.80 -12.86
CA ALA A 163 -3.17 -4.38 -13.16
C ALA A 163 -3.62 -4.14 -14.61
N PHE A 164 -3.01 -4.82 -15.58
CA PHE A 164 -3.45 -4.74 -16.98
C PHE A 164 -4.86 -5.29 -17.19
N GLY A 165 -5.20 -6.39 -16.51
CA GLY A 165 -6.56 -6.94 -16.56
C GLY A 165 -7.60 -5.98 -15.97
N ALA A 166 -7.27 -5.30 -14.88
CA ALA A 166 -8.19 -4.39 -14.21
C ALA A 166 -8.53 -3.14 -15.03
N VAL A 167 -7.62 -2.67 -15.86
CA VAL A 167 -7.83 -1.46 -16.68
C VAL A 167 -8.49 -1.75 -18.04
N ALA A 168 -8.63 -3.02 -18.41
CA ALA A 168 -9.29 -3.39 -19.64
C ALA A 168 -10.75 -2.91 -19.64
N ASP A 169 -11.18 -2.30 -20.75
CA ASP A 169 -12.53 -1.73 -20.94
C ASP A 169 -12.96 -0.66 -19.90
N ASN A 170 -11.98 -0.05 -19.19
CA ASN A 170 -12.25 1.00 -18.21
C ASN A 170 -11.33 2.21 -18.40
N PRO A 171 -11.68 3.13 -19.34
CA PRO A 171 -10.80 4.23 -19.76
C PRO A 171 -10.51 5.28 -18.67
N ASN A 172 -11.29 5.29 -17.59
CA ASN A 172 -11.10 6.24 -16.50
C ASN A 172 -10.25 5.68 -15.36
N LEU A 173 -9.99 4.37 -15.33
CA LEU A 173 -9.29 3.72 -14.24
C LEU A 173 -7.77 3.82 -14.40
N ILE A 174 -7.10 4.14 -13.30
CA ILE A 174 -5.65 4.00 -13.15
C ILE A 174 -5.37 2.84 -12.18
N ALA A 175 -4.63 1.84 -12.61
CA ALA A 175 -4.13 0.80 -11.72
C ALA A 175 -2.69 1.13 -11.31
N ALA A 176 -2.50 1.63 -10.09
CA ALA A 176 -1.19 1.82 -9.49
C ALA A 176 -0.68 0.48 -8.97
N CYS A 177 0.31 -0.07 -9.65
CA CYS A 177 0.88 -1.39 -9.35
C CYS A 177 2.27 -1.23 -8.75
N VAL A 178 2.40 -1.50 -7.45
CA VAL A 178 3.70 -1.59 -6.80
C VAL A 178 4.34 -2.92 -7.14
N VAL A 179 5.52 -2.87 -7.72
CA VAL A 179 6.33 -4.05 -8.07
C VAL A 179 7.50 -4.12 -7.09
N GLY A 180 7.59 -5.20 -6.34
CA GLY A 180 8.74 -5.46 -5.47
C GLY A 180 10.00 -5.79 -6.30
N ASP A 181 11.18 -5.51 -5.75
CA ASP A 181 12.46 -5.80 -6.42
C ASP A 181 12.67 -7.31 -6.64
N GLY A 182 12.35 -8.14 -5.65
CA GLY A 182 12.36 -9.60 -5.83
C GLY A 182 11.31 -10.10 -6.83
N GLU A 183 10.12 -9.50 -6.82
CA GLU A 183 9.06 -9.81 -7.77
C GLU A 183 9.48 -9.43 -9.21
N ALA A 184 10.19 -8.33 -9.38
CA ALA A 184 10.64 -7.84 -10.68
C ALA A 184 11.56 -8.83 -11.42
N GLU A 185 12.22 -9.72 -10.68
CA GLU A 185 13.10 -10.75 -11.24
C GLU A 185 12.36 -12.03 -11.65
N THR A 186 11.07 -12.15 -11.37
CA THR A 186 10.27 -13.33 -11.71
C THR A 186 9.93 -13.38 -13.20
N GLY A 187 9.87 -14.59 -13.75
CA GLY A 187 9.44 -14.80 -15.14
C GLY A 187 8.03 -14.26 -15.43
N PRO A 188 7.03 -14.52 -14.58
CA PRO A 188 5.69 -13.98 -14.75
C PRO A 188 5.64 -12.45 -14.82
N LEU A 189 6.38 -11.74 -13.97
CA LEU A 189 6.39 -10.28 -14.03
C LEU A 189 7.11 -9.79 -15.30
N ALA A 190 8.25 -10.37 -15.65
CA ALA A 190 8.98 -10.00 -16.85
C ALA A 190 8.12 -10.14 -18.12
N THR A 191 7.32 -11.21 -18.20
CA THR A 191 6.37 -11.41 -19.30
C THR A 191 5.18 -10.46 -19.23
N SER A 192 4.74 -10.08 -18.06
CA SER A 192 3.57 -9.19 -17.87
C SER A 192 3.77 -7.80 -18.46
N TRP A 193 5.02 -7.33 -18.62
CA TRP A 193 5.32 -6.07 -19.33
C TRP A 193 4.79 -6.03 -20.76
N HIS A 194 4.61 -7.19 -21.41
CA HIS A 194 4.00 -7.25 -22.73
C HIS A 194 2.52 -6.88 -22.74
N GLY A 195 1.84 -6.87 -21.58
CA GLY A 195 0.46 -6.42 -21.43
C GLY A 195 0.22 -5.01 -21.96
N ASN A 196 1.22 -4.16 -21.86
CA ASN A 196 1.16 -2.79 -22.38
C ASN A 196 0.90 -2.71 -23.90
N LYS A 197 1.18 -3.76 -24.66
CA LYS A 197 0.91 -3.83 -26.11
C LYS A 197 -0.57 -4.07 -26.43
N PHE A 198 -1.33 -4.52 -25.44
CA PHE A 198 -2.74 -4.85 -25.61
C PHE A 198 -3.69 -3.75 -25.07
N VAL A 199 -3.15 -2.81 -24.31
CA VAL A 199 -3.91 -1.68 -23.78
C VAL A 199 -4.21 -0.69 -24.90
N ASN A 200 -5.49 -0.43 -25.14
CA ASN A 200 -5.96 0.58 -26.08
C ASN A 200 -6.20 1.91 -25.33
N PRO A 201 -5.46 2.98 -25.63
CA PRO A 201 -5.56 4.24 -24.88
C PRO A 201 -6.90 4.98 -25.03
N ILE A 202 -7.81 4.47 -25.89
CA ILE A 202 -9.14 5.05 -26.10
C ILE A 202 -10.19 4.34 -25.24
N THR A 203 -10.08 3.01 -25.12
CA THR A 203 -11.12 2.18 -24.48
C THR A 203 -10.69 1.65 -23.11
N ASP A 204 -9.41 1.63 -22.85
CA ASP A 204 -8.84 1.06 -21.63
C ASP A 204 -8.24 2.15 -20.74
N GLY A 205 -8.07 1.83 -19.47
CA GLY A 205 -7.41 2.70 -18.51
C GLY A 205 -5.89 2.66 -18.61
N ALA A 206 -5.23 3.12 -17.56
CA ALA A 206 -3.78 3.21 -17.51
C ALA A 206 -3.20 2.39 -16.36
N VAL A 207 -2.08 1.72 -16.59
CA VAL A 207 -1.28 1.08 -15.54
C VAL A 207 -0.12 2.00 -15.17
N LEU A 208 0.01 2.30 -13.89
CA LEU A 208 1.14 3.02 -13.30
C LEU A 208 2.01 2.04 -12.52
N PRO A 209 3.04 1.44 -13.12
CA PRO A 209 3.96 0.56 -12.41
C PRO A 209 4.94 1.39 -11.57
N ILE A 210 5.11 0.98 -10.30
CA ILE A 210 6.00 1.63 -9.34
C ILE A 210 6.97 0.58 -8.81
N LEU A 211 8.24 0.66 -9.19
CA LEU A 211 9.26 -0.23 -8.64
C LEU A 211 9.59 0.19 -7.19
N HIS A 212 9.34 -0.72 -6.26
CA HIS A 212 9.72 -0.56 -4.86
C HIS A 212 11.04 -1.28 -4.59
N LEU A 213 12.12 -0.53 -4.76
CA LEU A 213 13.48 -1.01 -4.54
C LEU A 213 13.90 -0.71 -3.09
N ASN A 214 13.72 -1.66 -2.20
CA ASN A 214 14.07 -1.52 -0.78
C ASN A 214 15.45 -2.14 -0.42
N GLY A 215 16.10 -2.80 -1.36
CA GLY A 215 17.41 -3.42 -1.18
C GLY A 215 17.42 -4.77 -0.46
N PHE A 216 16.23 -5.36 -0.24
CA PHE A 216 16.06 -6.68 0.39
C PHE A 216 15.21 -7.58 -0.52
N LYS A 217 15.69 -8.81 -0.68
CA LYS A 217 15.01 -9.85 -1.46
C LYS A 217 14.69 -11.05 -0.60
#